data_82ccd191331bda40a65b54589f23df3f
#
_entry.id   82ccd191331bda40a65b54589f23df3f
#
_cell.length_a   1.000
_cell.length_b   1.000
_cell.length_c   1.000
_cell.angle_alpha   90.00
_cell.angle_beta   90.00
_cell.angle_gamma   90.00
#
_symmetry.space_group_name_H-M   'P 1'
#
loop_
_entity.id
_entity.type
_entity.pdbx_description
1 polymer ?
#
loop_
_entity_poly.entity_id
_entity_poly.type
_entity_poly.pdbx_seq_one_letter_code
_entity_poly.pdbx_strand_id
1 'polypeptide(L)'
;MVHLSIVLIQLQTELPTEYIGKKFIFLAPNPNANMKLRSMCLTALFLVTATLCANAQKGWINLFNGKDLKDWNVKISKHDYKENYANTFRVEDGLMKVGYDGYKEFDDQYGHIFYKKPFSAYLLKVTYRFVGEQVKGGPGWAFRNSGAMLHCQDPATMLKNQDFPISIEGQILGGDGEHERHTSNVCTPGTLINYNGKLFTPHCLDSKSKTYAGDQWVTAEFLVLGDSVIKHIIGGEVVLEYTKPQIGGGSVSNYDPKAKVDGKPLTSGYISLQSESHPIHFKSVQLYDLEPYMKDKAKLDKVLAKILKE
;
A
#
# COMPACT_ATOMS: atom_id res chain seq x y z
N MET A 1 8.67 -6.69 28.68
CA MET A 1 9.94 -6.46 29.38
C MET A 1 11.05 -7.11 28.56
N VAL A 2 11.76 -6.34 27.76
CA VAL A 2 12.87 -6.83 26.95
C VAL A 2 14.12 -6.16 27.50
N HIS A 3 15.02 -6.96 28.07
CA HIS A 3 16.31 -6.53 28.61
C HIS A 3 17.25 -6.18 27.46
N LEU A 4 17.70 -4.94 27.43
CA LEU A 4 18.81 -4.50 26.59
C LEU A 4 20.11 -4.80 27.37
N SER A 5 20.83 -5.84 26.96
CA SER A 5 22.16 -6.14 27.50
C SER A 5 23.20 -5.28 26.79
N ILE A 6 23.76 -4.33 27.50
CA ILE A 6 24.94 -3.57 27.06
C ILE A 6 26.17 -4.41 27.41
N VAL A 7 26.87 -4.85 26.36
CA VAL A 7 28.17 -5.53 26.49
C VAL A 7 29.24 -4.45 26.65
N LEU A 8 29.79 -4.31 27.88
CA LEU A 8 30.99 -3.56 28.17
C LEU A 8 32.20 -4.45 27.87
N ILE A 9 32.95 -4.11 26.85
CA ILE A 9 34.26 -4.74 26.60
C ILE A 9 35.27 -4.04 27.51
N GLN A 10 35.72 -4.76 28.55
CA GLN A 10 36.88 -4.38 29.37
C GLN A 10 38.14 -4.83 28.62
N LEU A 11 38.90 -3.87 28.11
CA LEU A 11 40.30 -4.10 27.69
C LEU A 11 41.19 -3.93 28.94
N GLN A 12 41.63 -5.05 29.50
CA GLN A 12 42.78 -5.07 30.43
C GLN A 12 44.06 -5.07 29.59
N THR A 13 44.79 -3.99 29.63
CA THR A 13 46.19 -3.96 29.20
C THR A 13 47.08 -3.90 30.46
N GLU A 14 47.76 -4.99 30.73
CA GLU A 14 48.84 -5.04 31.71
C GLU A 14 50.03 -4.20 31.16
N LEU A 15 50.49 -3.23 31.98
CA LEU A 15 51.71 -2.48 31.71
C LEU A 15 52.81 -2.98 32.69
N PRO A 16 54.03 -3.16 32.21
CA PRO A 16 55.14 -3.60 33.05
C PRO A 16 55.63 -2.48 33.94
N THR A 17 55.87 -2.84 35.20
CA THR A 17 56.53 -2.01 36.22
C THR A 17 58.01 -1.82 35.88
N GLU A 18 58.42 -0.62 35.57
CA GLU A 18 59.72 -0.01 35.90
C GLU A 18 59.81 1.39 35.24
N TYR A 19 59.73 2.43 36.04
CA TYR A 19 60.64 3.60 36.00
C TYR A 19 60.31 4.61 37.10
N ILE A 20 61.28 4.83 37.96
CA ILE A 20 61.27 5.75 39.07
C ILE A 20 61.41 7.18 38.56
N GLY A 21 60.56 8.07 39.07
CA GLY A 21 60.87 9.49 39.28
C GLY A 21 60.65 10.48 38.15
N LYS A 22 59.41 10.85 37.84
CA LYS A 22 59.07 12.20 37.35
C LYS A 22 57.69 12.58 37.89
N LYS A 23 57.61 13.75 38.56
CA LYS A 23 56.34 14.37 38.99
C LYS A 23 55.54 14.70 37.77
N PHE A 24 54.45 13.97 37.52
CA PHE A 24 53.44 14.36 36.54
C PHE A 24 52.46 15.35 37.20
N ILE A 25 52.43 16.58 36.69
CA ILE A 25 51.38 17.54 36.99
C ILE A 25 50.13 17.08 36.21
N PHE A 26 49.14 16.53 36.91
CA PHE A 26 47.84 16.27 36.31
C PHE A 26 47.12 17.61 36.08
N LEU A 27 47.08 18.07 34.84
CA LEU A 27 46.16 19.12 34.44
C LEU A 27 44.74 18.55 34.45
N ALA A 28 43.88 19.09 35.29
CA ALA A 28 42.48 18.72 35.33
C ALA A 28 41.83 18.93 33.97
N PRO A 29 40.99 17.98 33.48
CA PRO A 29 40.36 18.13 32.16
C PRO A 29 39.44 19.34 32.16
N ASN A 30 39.60 20.20 31.14
CA ASN A 30 38.80 21.41 30.96
C ASN A 30 37.30 21.02 30.76
N PRO A 31 36.40 21.40 31.72
CA PRO A 31 34.98 21.00 31.62
C PRO A 31 34.29 21.55 30.39
N ASN A 32 34.80 22.62 29.77
CA ASN A 32 34.22 23.22 28.56
C ASN A 32 34.55 22.45 27.28
N ALA A 33 35.61 21.62 27.24
CA ALA A 33 35.94 20.79 26.09
C ALA A 33 34.95 19.64 25.90
N ASN A 34 34.50 19.03 27.01
CA ASN A 34 33.50 17.96 26.99
C ASN A 34 32.11 18.45 26.57
N MET A 35 31.77 19.70 26.88
CA MET A 35 30.47 20.28 26.52
C MET A 35 30.38 20.61 25.01
N LYS A 36 31.48 21.12 24.41
CA LYS A 36 31.56 21.36 22.95
C LYS A 36 31.53 20.06 22.15
N LEU A 37 32.21 19.00 22.60
CA LEU A 37 32.22 17.71 21.92
C LEU A 37 30.85 17.02 21.99
N ARG A 38 30.14 17.07 23.13
CA ARG A 38 28.77 16.56 23.28
C ARG A 38 27.77 17.34 22.44
N SER A 39 27.92 18.68 22.33
CA SER A 39 27.07 19.51 21.51
C SER A 39 27.29 19.21 19.98
N MET A 40 28.53 19.01 19.57
CA MET A 40 28.85 18.65 18.17
C MET A 40 28.32 17.24 17.80
N CYS A 41 28.42 16.26 18.70
CA CYS A 41 27.87 14.92 18.47
C CYS A 41 26.34 14.91 18.41
N LEU A 42 25.66 15.70 19.25
CA LEU A 42 24.20 15.85 19.20
C LEU A 42 23.73 16.56 17.93
N THR A 43 24.41 17.60 17.48
CA THR A 43 24.10 18.31 16.23
C THR A 43 24.36 17.45 15.00
N ALA A 44 25.43 16.65 14.99
CA ALA A 44 25.71 15.71 13.91
C ALA A 44 24.67 14.57 13.84
N LEU A 45 24.21 14.06 14.99
CA LEU A 45 23.17 13.04 15.07
C LEU A 45 21.81 13.59 14.61
N PHE A 46 21.47 14.84 14.92
CA PHE A 46 20.26 15.51 14.45
C PHE A 46 20.29 15.79 12.93
N LEU A 47 21.45 16.16 12.37
CA LEU A 47 21.64 16.36 10.92
C LEU A 47 21.54 15.03 10.14
N VAL A 48 22.06 13.93 10.69
CA VAL A 48 21.96 12.60 10.05
C VAL A 48 20.54 12.07 10.09
N THR A 49 19.77 12.31 11.15
CA THR A 49 18.36 11.91 11.21
C THR A 49 17.44 12.77 10.33
N ALA A 50 17.77 14.06 10.13
CA ALA A 50 17.01 14.95 9.25
C ALA A 50 17.21 14.62 7.75
N THR A 51 18.38 14.10 7.37
CA THR A 51 18.64 13.70 5.96
C THR A 51 18.01 12.36 5.56
N LEU A 52 17.61 11.52 6.51
CA LEU A 52 16.91 10.27 6.25
C LEU A 52 15.41 10.44 5.95
N CYS A 53 14.82 11.60 6.22
CA CYS A 53 13.39 11.87 5.98
C CYS A 53 13.08 12.65 4.68
N ALA A 54 14.06 13.03 3.86
CA ALA A 54 13.88 13.99 2.77
C ALA A 54 14.10 13.44 1.36
N ASN A 55 14.03 12.12 1.16
CA ASN A 55 13.90 11.59 -0.21
C ASN A 55 12.41 11.37 -0.54
N ALA A 56 11.60 12.43 -0.52
CA ALA A 56 10.39 12.47 -1.31
C ALA A 56 10.84 12.44 -2.78
N GLN A 57 10.78 11.28 -3.40
CA GLN A 57 11.10 11.07 -4.81
C GLN A 57 10.31 12.09 -5.63
N LYS A 58 10.99 12.98 -6.35
CA LYS A 58 10.39 14.15 -7.00
C LYS A 58 9.26 13.73 -7.95
N GLY A 59 8.03 14.12 -7.63
CA GLY A 59 6.82 13.82 -8.42
C GLY A 59 5.94 12.71 -7.83
N TRP A 60 6.42 11.93 -6.85
CA TRP A 60 5.61 10.95 -6.15
C TRP A 60 4.77 11.60 -5.04
N ILE A 61 3.53 11.16 -4.93
CA ILE A 61 2.57 11.54 -3.90
C ILE A 61 2.42 10.36 -2.94
N ASN A 62 2.75 10.54 -1.67
CA ASN A 62 2.44 9.55 -0.65
C ASN A 62 0.95 9.65 -0.31
N LEU A 63 0.12 8.73 -0.81
CA LEU A 63 -1.30 8.70 -0.48
C LEU A 63 -1.51 8.29 0.99
N PHE A 64 -0.66 7.40 1.51
CA PHE A 64 -0.61 7.04 2.92
C PHE A 64 0.58 7.73 3.60
N ASN A 65 0.32 8.49 4.66
CA ASN A 65 1.31 9.32 5.37
C ASN A 65 2.04 8.61 6.51
N GLY A 66 1.66 7.34 6.81
CA GLY A 66 2.21 6.54 7.90
C GLY A 66 1.78 6.97 9.30
N LYS A 67 0.85 7.92 9.45
CA LYS A 67 0.47 8.52 10.74
C LYS A 67 -1.01 8.41 11.06
N ASP A 68 -1.87 8.69 10.08
CA ASP A 68 -3.32 8.75 10.25
C ASP A 68 -4.06 8.44 8.94
N LEU A 69 -5.39 8.32 9.03
CA LEU A 69 -6.30 8.07 7.92
C LEU A 69 -7.07 9.32 7.47
N LYS A 70 -6.64 10.53 7.81
CA LYS A 70 -7.38 11.78 7.55
C LYS A 70 -7.67 12.05 6.07
N ASP A 71 -6.83 11.50 5.18
CA ASP A 71 -6.98 11.64 3.72
C ASP A 71 -7.76 10.47 3.09
N TRP A 72 -8.36 9.61 3.93
CA TRP A 72 -9.07 8.41 3.53
C TRP A 72 -10.47 8.35 4.10
N ASN A 73 -11.41 7.80 3.33
CA ASN A 73 -12.80 7.60 3.72
C ASN A 73 -13.15 6.11 3.67
N VAL A 74 -13.73 5.61 4.74
CA VAL A 74 -14.14 4.20 4.85
C VAL A 74 -15.57 3.99 4.36
N LYS A 75 -15.82 2.89 3.68
CA LYS A 75 -17.15 2.35 3.39
C LYS A 75 -17.11 0.83 3.57
N ILE A 76 -17.89 0.33 4.50
CA ILE A 76 -18.05 -1.10 4.78
C ILE A 76 -19.52 -1.45 4.50
N SER A 77 -19.76 -2.59 3.86
CA SER A 77 -21.10 -3.11 3.61
C SER A 77 -21.86 -3.22 4.93
N LYS A 78 -23.16 -2.89 4.93
CA LYS A 78 -24.07 -2.81 6.08
C LYS A 78 -23.84 -1.60 7.01
N HIS A 79 -22.82 -0.77 6.75
CA HIS A 79 -22.49 0.42 7.54
C HIS A 79 -22.59 1.70 6.72
N ASP A 80 -22.75 2.82 7.40
CA ASP A 80 -22.87 4.12 6.74
C ASP A 80 -21.52 4.59 6.18
N TYR A 81 -21.56 5.46 5.16
CA TYR A 81 -20.35 6.06 4.61
C TYR A 81 -19.57 6.82 5.68
N LYS A 82 -18.25 6.61 5.75
CA LYS A 82 -17.30 7.09 6.77
C LYS A 82 -17.40 6.40 8.13
N GLU A 83 -18.27 5.42 8.31
CA GLU A 83 -18.26 4.57 9.49
C GLU A 83 -17.13 3.53 9.33
N ASN A 84 -16.13 3.60 10.21
CA ASN A 84 -15.07 2.59 10.29
C ASN A 84 -15.47 1.55 11.35
N TYR A 85 -16.41 0.67 10.99
CA TYR A 85 -16.95 -0.34 11.87
C TYR A 85 -15.83 -1.16 12.53
N ALA A 86 -15.98 -1.40 13.85
CA ALA A 86 -15.05 -2.21 14.65
C ALA A 86 -13.56 -1.83 14.48
N ASN A 87 -13.27 -0.58 14.07
CA ASN A 87 -11.90 -0.10 13.79
C ASN A 87 -11.15 -0.97 12.76
N THR A 88 -11.87 -1.44 11.72
CA THR A 88 -11.36 -2.31 10.66
C THR A 88 -10.08 -1.75 10.03
N PHE A 89 -10.09 -0.47 9.66
CA PHE A 89 -8.92 0.23 9.13
C PHE A 89 -8.30 1.09 10.23
N ARG A 90 -7.02 0.92 10.51
CA ARG A 90 -6.32 1.70 11.53
C ARG A 90 -4.86 1.92 11.17
N VAL A 91 -4.21 2.86 11.84
CA VAL A 91 -2.77 3.09 11.70
C VAL A 91 -2.09 2.71 13.00
N GLU A 92 -1.19 1.75 12.92
CA GLU A 92 -0.35 1.30 14.03
C GLU A 92 1.05 1.01 13.51
N ASP A 93 2.09 1.39 14.24
CA ASP A 93 3.50 1.18 13.90
C ASP A 93 3.90 1.73 12.52
N GLY A 94 3.24 2.81 12.08
CA GLY A 94 3.48 3.38 10.74
C GLY A 94 2.86 2.61 9.58
N LEU A 95 2.03 1.61 9.85
CA LEU A 95 1.33 0.78 8.88
C LEU A 95 -0.16 1.09 8.87
N MET A 96 -0.77 1.11 7.69
CA MET A 96 -2.22 1.00 7.57
C MET A 96 -2.57 -0.49 7.70
N LYS A 97 -3.30 -0.84 8.74
CA LYS A 97 -3.68 -2.21 9.06
C LYS A 97 -5.17 -2.41 8.81
N VAL A 98 -5.50 -3.52 8.19
CA VAL A 98 -6.85 -4.09 8.19
C VAL A 98 -6.86 -5.20 9.24
N GLY A 99 -7.80 -5.13 10.17
CA GLY A 99 -7.94 -6.13 11.23
C GLY A 99 -9.40 -6.34 11.60
N TYR A 100 -9.66 -7.51 12.19
CA TYR A 100 -11.00 -7.98 12.49
C TYR A 100 -11.18 -8.31 13.97
N ASP A 101 -10.36 -7.72 14.85
CA ASP A 101 -10.37 -8.00 16.30
C ASP A 101 -11.72 -7.69 16.97
N GLY A 102 -12.47 -6.73 16.42
CA GLY A 102 -13.80 -6.36 16.90
C GLY A 102 -14.95 -7.11 16.24
N TYR A 103 -14.68 -8.06 15.35
CA TYR A 103 -15.72 -8.85 14.67
C TYR A 103 -16.00 -10.14 15.43
N LYS A 104 -17.29 -10.49 15.58
CA LYS A 104 -17.70 -11.84 16.01
C LYS A 104 -17.54 -12.84 14.88
N GLU A 105 -17.90 -12.44 13.68
CA GLU A 105 -17.73 -13.13 12.41
C GLU A 105 -17.80 -12.12 11.27
N PHE A 106 -17.35 -12.51 10.10
CA PHE A 106 -17.22 -11.60 8.93
C PHE A 106 -18.57 -11.07 8.46
N ASP A 107 -19.57 -11.94 8.35
CA ASP A 107 -20.96 -11.61 7.98
C ASP A 107 -21.04 -10.72 6.72
N ASP A 108 -20.27 -11.03 5.66
CA ASP A 108 -20.22 -10.31 4.39
C ASP A 108 -19.96 -8.79 4.53
N GLN A 109 -19.28 -8.39 5.58
CA GLN A 109 -18.93 -6.98 5.83
C GLN A 109 -17.68 -6.59 5.03
N TYR A 110 -17.78 -6.70 3.70
CA TYR A 110 -16.74 -6.24 2.77
C TYR A 110 -16.51 -4.75 2.92
N GLY A 111 -15.27 -4.34 3.05
CA GLY A 111 -14.92 -2.95 3.32
C GLY A 111 -13.88 -2.38 2.37
N HIS A 112 -13.94 -1.08 2.18
CA HIS A 112 -13.03 -0.34 1.31
C HIS A 112 -12.66 0.98 1.98
N ILE A 113 -11.37 1.35 1.87
CA ILE A 113 -10.89 2.65 2.31
C ILE A 113 -10.43 3.45 1.10
N PHE A 114 -11.10 4.55 0.80
CA PHE A 114 -10.95 5.36 -0.41
C PHE A 114 -10.06 6.56 -0.15
N TYR A 115 -9.10 6.81 -1.04
CA TYR A 115 -8.38 8.08 -1.02
C TYR A 115 -9.31 9.24 -1.36
N LYS A 116 -9.08 10.40 -0.78
CA LYS A 116 -10.00 11.56 -0.75
C LYS A 116 -10.38 12.17 -2.10
N LYS A 117 -9.64 11.87 -3.18
CA LYS A 117 -9.90 12.42 -4.52
C LYS A 117 -9.70 11.38 -5.63
N PRO A 118 -10.39 11.54 -6.77
CA PRO A 118 -10.19 10.69 -7.94
C PRO A 118 -8.92 11.04 -8.70
N PHE A 119 -8.51 10.10 -9.59
CA PHE A 119 -7.42 10.23 -10.56
C PHE A 119 -7.82 9.62 -11.91
N SER A 120 -7.18 10.10 -12.99
CA SER A 120 -7.43 9.61 -14.36
C SER A 120 -6.27 8.80 -14.92
N ALA A 121 -5.02 9.28 -14.77
CA ALA A 121 -3.83 8.62 -15.26
C ALA A 121 -2.73 8.66 -14.19
N TYR A 122 -2.15 7.49 -13.87
CA TYR A 122 -1.17 7.40 -12.77
C TYR A 122 -0.38 6.10 -12.81
N LEU A 123 0.75 6.08 -12.08
CA LEU A 123 1.40 4.86 -11.61
C LEU A 123 1.17 4.77 -10.09
N LEU A 124 0.42 3.77 -9.66
CA LEU A 124 0.15 3.47 -8.26
C LEU A 124 1.08 2.34 -7.80
N LYS A 125 1.74 2.52 -6.64
CA LYS A 125 2.53 1.48 -5.95
C LYS A 125 1.90 1.18 -4.60
N VAL A 126 1.60 -0.08 -4.33
CA VAL A 126 1.04 -0.56 -3.07
C VAL A 126 1.95 -1.65 -2.50
N THR A 127 2.57 -1.38 -1.35
CA THR A 127 3.38 -2.37 -0.64
C THR A 127 2.58 -2.95 0.52
N TYR A 128 2.36 -4.26 0.50
CA TYR A 128 1.46 -4.97 1.41
C TYR A 128 2.06 -6.28 1.90
N ARG A 129 1.46 -6.84 2.97
CA ARG A 129 1.64 -8.24 3.39
C ARG A 129 0.39 -8.75 4.09
N PHE A 130 0.05 -10.00 3.88
CA PHE A 130 -0.97 -10.68 4.68
C PHE A 130 -0.37 -11.14 6.00
N VAL A 131 -1.18 -11.13 7.06
CA VAL A 131 -0.76 -11.52 8.41
C VAL A 131 -1.91 -12.22 9.15
N GLY A 132 -1.58 -13.03 10.15
CA GLY A 132 -2.58 -13.66 11.01
C GLY A 132 -3.50 -14.64 10.29
N GLU A 133 -4.67 -14.83 10.88
CA GLU A 133 -5.68 -15.78 10.42
C GLU A 133 -6.91 -15.07 9.87
N GLN A 134 -7.61 -15.70 8.94
CA GLN A 134 -8.87 -15.21 8.41
C GLN A 134 -9.93 -15.16 9.53
N VAL A 135 -10.71 -14.10 9.59
CA VAL A 135 -11.81 -13.99 10.57
C VAL A 135 -12.85 -15.08 10.33
N LYS A 136 -13.44 -15.58 11.41
CA LYS A 136 -14.53 -16.57 11.36
C LYS A 136 -15.64 -16.11 10.40
N GLY A 137 -16.16 -17.02 9.59
CA GLY A 137 -17.22 -16.74 8.61
C GLY A 137 -16.73 -16.08 7.32
N GLY A 138 -15.43 -15.81 7.19
CA GLY A 138 -14.85 -15.40 5.92
C GLY A 138 -14.95 -16.53 4.89
N PRO A 139 -15.37 -16.24 3.64
CA PRO A 139 -15.47 -17.28 2.60
C PRO A 139 -14.08 -17.78 2.20
N GLY A 140 -13.98 -19.08 1.85
CA GLY A 140 -12.68 -19.71 1.56
C GLY A 140 -11.91 -19.03 0.42
N TRP A 141 -12.60 -18.52 -0.59
CA TRP A 141 -11.97 -17.78 -1.69
C TRP A 141 -11.34 -16.45 -1.24
N ALA A 142 -11.80 -15.87 -0.13
CA ALA A 142 -11.27 -14.63 0.45
C ALA A 142 -10.09 -14.85 1.40
N PHE A 143 -9.59 -16.09 1.53
CA PHE A 143 -8.35 -16.36 2.27
C PHE A 143 -7.19 -15.62 1.61
N ARG A 144 -6.46 -14.79 2.38
CA ARG A 144 -5.38 -13.92 1.90
C ARG A 144 -5.74 -13.24 0.59
N ASN A 145 -6.90 -12.58 0.58
CA ASN A 145 -7.45 -11.82 -0.53
C ASN A 145 -7.70 -10.36 -0.09
N SER A 146 -7.36 -9.45 -0.98
CA SER A 146 -7.58 -8.01 -0.89
C SER A 146 -7.43 -7.41 -2.28
N GLY A 147 -7.70 -6.11 -2.44
CA GLY A 147 -7.58 -5.43 -3.72
C GLY A 147 -7.11 -3.99 -3.60
N ALA A 148 -6.41 -3.53 -4.65
CA ALA A 148 -6.26 -2.13 -4.98
C ALA A 148 -7.31 -1.80 -6.05
N MET A 149 -8.39 -1.13 -5.66
CA MET A 149 -9.49 -0.80 -6.56
C MET A 149 -9.16 0.46 -7.34
N LEU A 150 -9.26 0.38 -8.67
CA LEU A 150 -8.90 1.44 -9.61
C LEU A 150 -10.18 1.98 -10.26
N HIS A 151 -10.22 3.27 -10.57
CA HIS A 151 -11.37 3.92 -11.19
C HIS A 151 -12.70 3.65 -10.48
N CYS A 152 -12.68 3.59 -9.12
CA CYS A 152 -13.87 3.34 -8.34
C CYS A 152 -14.93 4.44 -8.53
N GLN A 153 -16.20 4.04 -8.42
CA GLN A 153 -17.27 4.98 -8.19
C GLN A 153 -17.00 5.88 -6.98
N ASP A 154 -17.63 7.04 -6.92
CA ASP A 154 -17.59 7.90 -5.73
C ASP A 154 -18.16 7.13 -4.52
N PRO A 155 -17.38 6.94 -3.44
CA PRO A 155 -17.83 6.19 -2.27
C PRO A 155 -19.07 6.80 -1.60
N ALA A 156 -19.32 8.10 -1.77
CA ALA A 156 -20.52 8.75 -1.25
C ALA A 156 -21.81 8.30 -1.99
N THR A 157 -21.68 7.68 -3.18
CA THR A 157 -22.80 7.12 -3.95
C THR A 157 -23.07 5.66 -3.67
N MET A 158 -22.21 4.99 -2.88
CA MET A 158 -22.41 3.61 -2.49
C MET A 158 -23.56 3.50 -1.47
N LEU A 159 -24.51 2.62 -1.77
CA LEU A 159 -25.62 2.34 -0.84
C LEU A 159 -25.11 1.60 0.41
N LYS A 160 -25.89 1.64 1.49
CA LYS A 160 -25.50 1.08 2.78
C LYS A 160 -25.06 -0.39 2.68
N ASN A 161 -25.82 -1.20 1.96
CA ASN A 161 -25.57 -2.64 1.83
C ASN A 161 -24.81 -3.03 0.57
N GLN A 162 -24.28 -2.05 -0.19
CA GLN A 162 -23.45 -2.37 -1.34
C GLN A 162 -22.16 -3.06 -0.90
N ASP A 163 -21.84 -4.19 -1.53
CA ASP A 163 -20.67 -5.02 -1.19
C ASP A 163 -19.36 -4.42 -1.73
N PHE A 164 -19.25 -4.26 -3.04
CA PHE A 164 -18.05 -3.75 -3.71
C PHE A 164 -18.34 -2.42 -4.43
N PRO A 165 -17.36 -1.52 -4.55
CA PRO A 165 -17.50 -0.40 -5.46
C PRO A 165 -17.50 -0.87 -6.92
N ILE A 166 -18.29 -0.23 -7.79
CA ILE A 166 -18.11 -0.38 -9.23
C ILE A 166 -16.71 0.11 -9.58
N SER A 167 -15.80 -0.79 -10.00
CA SER A 167 -14.38 -0.51 -10.15
C SER A 167 -13.65 -1.58 -10.96
N ILE A 168 -12.40 -1.33 -11.29
CA ILE A 168 -11.43 -2.35 -11.70
C ILE A 168 -10.61 -2.71 -10.48
N GLU A 169 -10.57 -3.97 -10.11
CA GLU A 169 -9.79 -4.45 -8.98
C GLU A 169 -8.45 -5.02 -9.45
N GLY A 170 -7.36 -4.41 -9.00
CA GLY A 170 -6.05 -5.07 -8.97
C GLY A 170 -6.03 -6.03 -7.79
N GLN A 171 -6.47 -7.28 -8.00
CA GLN A 171 -6.63 -8.26 -6.93
C GLN A 171 -5.28 -8.66 -6.36
N ILE A 172 -5.17 -8.59 -5.06
CA ILE A 172 -3.96 -8.93 -4.29
C ILE A 172 -4.22 -10.25 -3.58
N LEU A 173 -3.47 -11.30 -3.93
CA LEU A 173 -3.56 -12.61 -3.30
C LEU A 173 -2.27 -12.99 -2.57
N GLY A 174 -2.41 -13.74 -1.48
CA GLY A 174 -1.32 -14.46 -0.82
C GLY A 174 -1.49 -15.97 -0.96
N GLY A 175 -0.38 -16.71 -1.00
CA GLY A 175 -0.38 -18.16 -1.10
C GLY A 175 -0.96 -18.84 0.13
N ASP A 176 -1.66 -19.96 -0.08
CA ASP A 176 -2.20 -20.84 0.96
C ASP A 176 -1.24 -21.99 1.33
N GLY A 177 -0.15 -22.12 0.58
CA GLY A 177 0.86 -23.18 0.76
C GLY A 177 0.57 -24.45 -0.05
N GLU A 178 -0.57 -24.55 -0.72
CA GLU A 178 -1.02 -25.76 -1.42
C GLU A 178 -1.20 -25.52 -2.93
N HIS A 179 -1.73 -24.35 -3.30
CA HIS A 179 -2.11 -24.03 -4.67
C HIS A 179 -1.34 -22.86 -5.24
N GLU A 180 -1.24 -22.79 -6.57
CA GLU A 180 -0.83 -21.56 -7.24
C GLU A 180 -1.92 -20.49 -7.05
N ARG A 181 -1.51 -19.34 -6.51
CA ARG A 181 -2.37 -18.18 -6.32
C ARG A 181 -1.60 -16.95 -6.80
N HIS A 182 -1.76 -16.66 -8.08
CA HIS A 182 -1.13 -15.49 -8.69
C HIS A 182 -1.63 -14.21 -8.02
N THR A 183 -0.74 -13.26 -7.72
CA THR A 183 -1.17 -11.95 -7.24
C THR A 183 -1.25 -10.95 -8.39
N SER A 184 -1.85 -9.78 -8.14
CA SER A 184 -2.03 -8.74 -9.17
C SER A 184 -2.85 -9.23 -10.38
N ASN A 185 -3.88 -10.04 -10.10
CA ASN A 185 -4.92 -10.41 -11.06
C ASN A 185 -5.82 -9.19 -11.35
N VAL A 186 -6.70 -9.27 -12.32
CA VAL A 186 -7.80 -8.31 -12.46
C VAL A 186 -9.13 -8.97 -12.15
N CYS A 187 -9.94 -8.34 -11.27
CA CYS A 187 -11.37 -8.64 -11.14
C CYS A 187 -12.18 -7.39 -11.47
N THR A 188 -13.42 -7.58 -11.89
CA THR A 188 -14.24 -6.54 -12.51
C THR A 188 -15.60 -6.39 -11.83
N PRO A 189 -15.68 -5.97 -10.54
CA PRO A 189 -16.96 -5.75 -9.88
C PRO A 189 -17.73 -4.61 -10.56
N GLY A 190 -18.84 -4.96 -11.21
CA GLY A 190 -19.69 -4.01 -11.95
C GLY A 190 -19.05 -3.38 -13.19
N THR A 191 -18.00 -4.00 -13.72
CA THR A 191 -17.22 -3.49 -14.84
C THR A 191 -16.87 -4.59 -15.84
N LEU A 192 -16.32 -4.20 -16.98
CA LEU A 192 -15.78 -5.08 -18.02
C LEU A 192 -14.51 -4.47 -18.59
N ILE A 193 -13.66 -5.30 -19.18
CA ILE A 193 -12.40 -4.90 -19.81
C ILE A 193 -12.29 -5.52 -21.22
N ASN A 194 -11.39 -5.00 -22.05
CA ASN A 194 -10.96 -5.69 -23.26
C ASN A 194 -9.61 -6.36 -23.00
N TYR A 195 -9.57 -7.68 -23.23
CA TYR A 195 -8.36 -8.48 -23.16
C TYR A 195 -8.07 -9.13 -24.50
N ASN A 196 -6.84 -9.02 -24.99
CA ASN A 196 -6.45 -9.49 -26.33
C ASN A 196 -7.38 -8.99 -27.46
N GLY A 197 -7.81 -7.71 -27.36
CA GLY A 197 -8.66 -7.06 -28.37
C GLY A 197 -10.13 -7.44 -28.34
N LYS A 198 -10.58 -8.26 -27.38
CA LYS A 198 -11.97 -8.70 -27.24
C LYS A 198 -12.53 -8.31 -25.88
N LEU A 199 -13.85 -8.09 -25.84
CA LEU A 199 -14.56 -7.89 -24.57
C LEU A 199 -14.41 -9.14 -23.71
N PHE A 200 -13.89 -8.97 -22.49
CA PHE A 200 -13.72 -10.03 -21.51
C PHE A 200 -14.85 -9.93 -20.47
N THR A 201 -15.67 -10.96 -20.38
CA THR A 201 -16.88 -10.98 -19.55
C THR A 201 -16.78 -11.81 -18.27
N PRO A 202 -15.84 -12.76 -18.11
CA PRO A 202 -15.61 -13.40 -16.80
C PRO A 202 -15.23 -12.36 -15.75
N HIS A 203 -15.54 -12.66 -14.47
CA HIS A 203 -15.30 -11.73 -13.37
C HIS A 203 -13.81 -11.46 -13.13
N CYS A 204 -12.98 -12.50 -13.15
CA CYS A 204 -11.54 -12.36 -12.88
C CYS A 204 -10.70 -12.98 -13.99
N LEU A 205 -9.49 -12.45 -14.15
CA LEU A 205 -8.45 -12.94 -15.05
C LEU A 205 -7.13 -12.97 -14.27
N ASP A 206 -6.49 -14.14 -14.25
CA ASP A 206 -5.23 -14.32 -13.58
C ASP A 206 -4.08 -13.62 -14.30
N SER A 207 -3.19 -13.07 -13.53
CA SER A 207 -1.91 -12.52 -13.97
C SER A 207 -0.89 -13.66 -14.23
N LYS A 208 0.29 -13.28 -14.72
CA LYS A 208 1.45 -14.19 -14.85
C LYS A 208 2.42 -14.07 -13.66
N SER A 209 2.01 -13.45 -12.56
CA SER A 209 2.87 -13.33 -11.39
C SER A 209 3.06 -14.69 -10.71
N LYS A 210 4.10 -14.81 -9.91
CA LYS A 210 4.24 -15.96 -9.03
C LYS A 210 3.35 -15.85 -7.79
N THR A 211 3.17 -16.96 -7.08
CA THR A 211 2.56 -17.01 -5.74
C THR A 211 3.53 -16.50 -4.68
N TYR A 212 3.04 -15.66 -3.78
CA TYR A 212 3.79 -15.13 -2.62
C TYR A 212 3.20 -15.73 -1.35
N ALA A 213 3.93 -16.66 -0.73
CA ALA A 213 3.49 -17.34 0.49
C ALA A 213 3.96 -16.62 1.76
N GLY A 214 3.28 -16.89 2.87
CA GLY A 214 3.62 -16.35 4.18
C GLY A 214 3.26 -14.86 4.30
N ASP A 215 3.93 -14.16 5.22
CA ASP A 215 3.70 -12.76 5.54
C ASP A 215 4.77 -11.81 4.97
N GLN A 216 5.37 -12.18 3.83
CA GLN A 216 6.38 -11.38 3.15
C GLN A 216 5.80 -10.09 2.56
N TRP A 217 6.61 -9.04 2.53
CA TRP A 217 6.27 -7.79 1.85
C TRP A 217 6.31 -7.96 0.33
N VAL A 218 5.23 -7.56 -0.32
CA VAL A 218 5.09 -7.55 -1.78
C VAL A 218 4.71 -6.15 -2.23
N THR A 219 5.26 -5.68 -3.35
CA THR A 219 4.84 -4.43 -3.99
C THR A 219 4.16 -4.74 -5.31
N ALA A 220 2.89 -4.38 -5.40
CA ALA A 220 2.14 -4.36 -6.65
C ALA A 220 2.11 -2.94 -7.21
N GLU A 221 2.32 -2.81 -8.53
CA GLU A 221 2.27 -1.54 -9.23
C GLU A 221 1.20 -1.60 -10.31
N PHE A 222 0.45 -0.50 -10.46
CA PHE A 222 -0.64 -0.38 -11.42
C PHE A 222 -0.42 0.89 -12.25
N LEU A 223 -0.01 0.71 -13.53
CA LEU A 223 0.03 1.80 -14.50
C LEU A 223 -1.34 1.92 -15.14
N VAL A 224 -1.98 3.06 -14.93
CA VAL A 224 -3.32 3.37 -15.44
C VAL A 224 -3.23 4.61 -16.32
N LEU A 225 -3.62 4.49 -17.59
CA LEU A 225 -3.62 5.60 -18.56
C LEU A 225 -5.06 5.88 -19.03
N GLY A 226 -5.90 6.37 -18.13
CA GLY A 226 -7.33 6.57 -18.38
C GLY A 226 -8.02 5.25 -18.73
N ASP A 227 -8.79 5.24 -19.80
CA ASP A 227 -9.43 4.06 -20.37
C ASP A 227 -8.63 3.40 -21.49
N SER A 228 -7.43 3.90 -21.82
CA SER A 228 -6.64 3.40 -22.94
C SER A 228 -5.93 2.08 -22.62
N VAL A 229 -5.21 2.01 -21.50
CA VAL A 229 -4.50 0.82 -21.04
C VAL A 229 -4.29 0.82 -19.54
N ILE A 230 -4.41 -0.37 -18.94
CA ILE A 230 -4.02 -0.64 -17.56
C ILE A 230 -3.02 -1.80 -17.57
N LYS A 231 -1.91 -1.64 -16.84
CA LYS A 231 -0.88 -2.68 -16.67
C LYS A 231 -0.68 -2.95 -15.19
N HIS A 232 -0.63 -4.22 -14.84
CA HIS A 232 -0.23 -4.67 -13.52
C HIS A 232 1.24 -5.10 -13.57
N ILE A 233 2.03 -4.67 -12.60
CA ILE A 233 3.48 -4.84 -12.58
C ILE A 233 3.88 -5.41 -11.23
N ILE A 234 4.70 -6.47 -11.23
CA ILE A 234 5.29 -7.07 -10.03
C ILE A 234 6.77 -7.23 -10.27
N GLY A 235 7.61 -6.68 -9.37
CA GLY A 235 9.06 -6.80 -9.48
C GLY A 235 9.63 -6.19 -10.77
N GLY A 236 8.99 -5.18 -11.33
CA GLY A 236 9.38 -4.53 -12.59
C GLY A 236 8.89 -5.24 -13.85
N GLU A 237 8.21 -6.37 -13.73
CA GLU A 237 7.65 -7.12 -14.86
C GLU A 237 6.16 -6.85 -15.04
N VAL A 238 5.70 -6.61 -16.28
CA VAL A 238 4.28 -6.51 -16.60
C VAL A 238 3.69 -7.92 -16.57
N VAL A 239 2.89 -8.20 -15.55
CA VAL A 239 2.27 -9.52 -15.32
C VAL A 239 0.86 -9.63 -15.91
N LEU A 240 0.22 -8.49 -16.18
CA LEU A 240 -1.10 -8.41 -16.83
C LEU A 240 -1.26 -7.06 -17.53
N GLU A 241 -1.92 -7.07 -18.68
CA GLU A 241 -2.27 -5.85 -19.44
C GLU A 241 -3.64 -6.02 -20.10
N TYR A 242 -4.46 -4.97 -20.02
CA TYR A 242 -5.78 -4.91 -20.66
C TYR A 242 -6.15 -3.45 -20.98
N THR A 243 -7.23 -3.28 -21.73
CA THR A 243 -7.64 -1.99 -22.28
C THR A 243 -9.14 -1.75 -22.13
N LYS A 244 -9.58 -0.53 -22.37
CA LYS A 244 -10.99 -0.12 -22.45
C LYS A 244 -11.82 -0.59 -21.27
N PRO A 245 -11.43 -0.28 -20.01
CA PRO A 245 -12.28 -0.55 -18.88
C PRO A 245 -13.59 0.25 -19.03
N GLN A 246 -14.71 -0.42 -18.77
CA GLN A 246 -16.04 0.19 -18.86
C GLN A 246 -16.97 -0.36 -17.78
N ILE A 247 -18.01 0.38 -17.43
CA ILE A 247 -19.08 -0.10 -16.55
C ILE A 247 -19.83 -1.22 -17.30
N GLY A 248 -20.19 -2.30 -16.57
CA GLY A 248 -20.89 -3.46 -17.13
C GLY A 248 -20.73 -4.71 -16.27
N GLY A 249 -21.20 -5.83 -16.77
CA GLY A 249 -21.06 -7.11 -16.05
C GLY A 249 -21.82 -7.18 -14.73
N GLY A 250 -21.38 -8.09 -13.87
CA GLY A 250 -21.96 -8.41 -12.57
C GLY A 250 -21.00 -8.25 -11.41
N SER A 251 -21.09 -9.18 -10.43
CA SER A 251 -20.20 -9.29 -9.27
C SER A 251 -20.16 -8.03 -8.40
N VAL A 252 -21.26 -7.32 -8.33
CA VAL A 252 -21.57 -6.23 -7.42
C VAL A 252 -23.05 -6.30 -7.06
N SER A 253 -23.38 -6.13 -5.78
CA SER A 253 -24.76 -6.24 -5.27
C SER A 253 -25.17 -4.97 -4.51
N ASN A 254 -26.46 -4.73 -4.45
CA ASN A 254 -27.07 -3.64 -3.67
C ASN A 254 -26.55 -2.23 -4.05
N TYR A 255 -26.17 -2.03 -5.30
CA TYR A 255 -25.73 -0.74 -5.83
C TYR A 255 -26.92 0.16 -6.24
N ASP A 256 -26.70 1.48 -6.31
CA ASP A 256 -27.65 2.39 -6.94
C ASP A 256 -27.62 2.15 -8.48
N PRO A 257 -28.76 1.79 -9.09
CA PRO A 257 -28.83 1.61 -10.56
C PRO A 257 -28.33 2.82 -11.37
N LYS A 258 -28.42 4.02 -10.81
CA LYS A 258 -27.90 5.25 -11.45
C LYS A 258 -26.38 5.28 -11.54
N ALA A 259 -25.69 4.57 -10.66
CA ALA A 259 -24.24 4.47 -10.70
C ALA A 259 -23.73 3.47 -11.74
N LYS A 260 -24.57 2.53 -12.20
CA LYS A 260 -24.21 1.45 -13.12
C LYS A 260 -24.83 1.64 -14.51
N VAL A 261 -24.22 2.51 -15.31
CA VAL A 261 -24.61 2.72 -16.72
C VAL A 261 -23.70 1.89 -17.60
N ASP A 262 -24.18 0.72 -18.01
CA ASP A 262 -23.39 -0.25 -18.79
C ASP A 262 -22.90 0.33 -20.12
N GLY A 263 -21.65 0.02 -20.48
CA GLY A 263 -20.96 0.54 -21.66
C GLY A 263 -20.30 1.91 -21.47
N LYS A 264 -20.50 2.58 -20.32
CA LYS A 264 -19.82 3.84 -20.03
C LYS A 264 -18.33 3.59 -19.78
N PRO A 265 -17.40 4.24 -20.53
CA PRO A 265 -15.97 4.12 -20.29
C PRO A 265 -15.56 4.58 -18.89
N LEU A 266 -14.63 3.89 -18.28
CA LEU A 266 -14.00 4.27 -17.00
C LEU A 266 -12.72 5.06 -17.28
N THR A 267 -12.83 6.36 -17.40
CA THR A 267 -11.70 7.26 -17.71
C THR A 267 -11.00 7.80 -16.48
N SER A 268 -11.68 7.79 -15.33
CA SER A 268 -11.18 8.25 -14.03
C SER A 268 -12.04 7.68 -12.90
N GLY A 269 -11.56 7.76 -11.68
CA GLY A 269 -12.30 7.38 -10.49
C GLY A 269 -11.44 7.41 -9.24
N TYR A 270 -12.03 7.02 -8.12
CA TYR A 270 -11.33 6.93 -6.84
C TYR A 270 -10.39 5.71 -6.81
N ILE A 271 -9.45 5.73 -5.89
CA ILE A 271 -8.60 4.59 -5.56
C ILE A 271 -8.99 4.13 -4.16
N SER A 272 -9.18 2.82 -3.97
CA SER A 272 -9.39 2.26 -2.65
C SER A 272 -8.57 1.00 -2.39
N LEU A 273 -8.40 0.68 -1.12
CA LEU A 273 -7.85 -0.59 -0.65
C LEU A 273 -8.95 -1.37 0.06
N GLN A 274 -8.95 -2.69 -0.11
CA GLN A 274 -10.04 -3.55 0.30
C GLN A 274 -9.76 -4.26 1.62
N SER A 275 -10.82 -4.50 2.42
CA SER A 275 -10.88 -5.46 3.52
C SER A 275 -11.86 -6.58 3.16
N GLU A 276 -11.37 -7.83 3.14
CA GLU A 276 -12.11 -8.97 2.59
C GLU A 276 -11.96 -10.24 3.45
N SER A 277 -12.06 -10.08 4.76
CA SER A 277 -12.00 -11.12 5.81
C SER A 277 -10.62 -11.60 6.25
N HIS A 278 -9.53 -11.34 5.52
CA HIS A 278 -8.19 -11.72 5.97
C HIS A 278 -7.38 -10.47 6.35
N PRO A 279 -6.70 -10.43 7.51
CA PRO A 279 -5.91 -9.28 7.90
C PRO A 279 -4.76 -9.00 6.93
N ILE A 280 -4.59 -7.73 6.58
CA ILE A 280 -3.54 -7.24 5.68
C ILE A 280 -2.95 -5.94 6.22
N HIS A 281 -1.64 -5.78 6.05
CA HIS A 281 -0.92 -4.55 6.37
C HIS A 281 -0.45 -3.88 5.08
N PHE A 282 -0.66 -2.57 4.96
CA PHE A 282 -0.11 -1.73 3.91
C PHE A 282 1.00 -0.85 4.48
N LYS A 283 2.21 -1.00 3.94
CA LYS A 283 3.40 -0.25 4.37
C LYS A 283 3.49 1.10 3.67
N SER A 284 3.16 1.13 2.38
CA SER A 284 3.17 2.35 1.57
C SER A 284 2.12 2.28 0.48
N VAL A 285 1.51 3.43 0.19
CA VAL A 285 0.64 3.66 -0.96
C VAL A 285 1.12 4.95 -1.59
N GLN A 286 1.72 4.84 -2.77
CA GLN A 286 2.37 5.94 -3.48
C GLN A 286 1.81 6.06 -4.89
N LEU A 287 1.68 7.27 -5.38
CA LEU A 287 1.14 7.56 -6.69
C LEU A 287 2.01 8.58 -7.41
N TYR A 288 2.32 8.33 -8.68
CA TYR A 288 2.85 9.32 -9.61
C TYR A 288 1.73 9.76 -10.55
N ASP A 289 1.35 11.03 -10.50
CA ASP A 289 0.28 11.57 -11.34
C ASP A 289 0.79 11.79 -12.77
N LEU A 290 0.15 11.09 -13.71
CA LEU A 290 0.50 11.11 -15.14
C LEU A 290 -0.46 11.97 -15.97
N GLU A 291 -1.56 12.46 -15.40
CA GLU A 291 -2.55 13.26 -16.13
C GLU A 291 -1.93 14.48 -16.84
N PRO A 292 -0.98 15.25 -16.23
CA PRO A 292 -0.35 16.38 -16.91
C PRO A 292 0.42 16.03 -18.19
N TYR A 293 0.75 14.76 -18.37
CA TYR A 293 1.55 14.28 -19.52
C TYR A 293 0.71 13.61 -20.60
N MET A 294 -0.57 13.31 -20.35
CA MET A 294 -1.42 12.50 -21.25
C MET A 294 -1.60 13.12 -22.63
N LYS A 295 -1.49 14.46 -22.77
CA LYS A 295 -1.64 15.17 -24.04
C LYS A 295 -0.34 15.26 -24.88
N ASP A 296 0.79 14.81 -24.32
CA ASP A 296 2.11 14.89 -24.95
C ASP A 296 2.81 13.52 -24.83
N LYS A 297 2.66 12.71 -25.89
CA LYS A 297 3.20 11.34 -25.89
C LYS A 297 4.70 11.29 -25.62
N ALA A 298 5.48 12.21 -26.17
CA ALA A 298 6.93 12.21 -25.99
C ALA A 298 7.33 12.51 -24.53
N LYS A 299 6.61 13.42 -23.87
CA LYS A 299 6.81 13.68 -22.45
C LYS A 299 6.35 12.51 -21.59
N LEU A 300 5.20 11.92 -21.90
CA LEU A 300 4.69 10.74 -21.19
C LEU A 300 5.69 9.60 -21.26
N ASP A 301 6.17 9.24 -22.46
CA ASP A 301 7.15 8.17 -22.67
C ASP A 301 8.45 8.41 -21.88
N LYS A 302 8.94 9.67 -21.86
CA LYS A 302 10.12 10.05 -21.09
C LYS A 302 9.91 9.89 -19.56
N VAL A 303 8.75 10.28 -19.07
CA VAL A 303 8.41 10.14 -17.66
C VAL A 303 8.28 8.66 -17.29
N LEU A 304 7.54 7.86 -18.09
CA LEU A 304 7.38 6.43 -17.87
C LEU A 304 8.72 5.69 -17.86
N ALA A 305 9.61 5.99 -18.82
CA ALA A 305 10.94 5.40 -18.88
C ALA A 305 11.80 5.69 -17.63
N LYS A 306 11.48 6.77 -16.90
CA LYS A 306 12.13 7.12 -15.64
C LYS A 306 11.49 6.38 -14.45
N ILE A 307 10.18 6.54 -14.25
CA ILE A 307 9.50 6.09 -13.02
C ILE A 307 9.32 4.57 -12.92
N LEU A 308 9.32 3.85 -14.06
CA LEU A 308 9.28 2.39 -14.09
C LEU A 308 10.64 1.73 -13.77
N LYS A 309 11.71 2.52 -13.61
CA LYS A 309 13.03 2.04 -13.18
C LYS A 309 13.32 2.32 -11.70
N GLU A 310 12.48 3.13 -11.08
CA GLU A 310 12.53 3.53 -9.67
C GLU A 310 11.74 2.55 -8.79
#